data_5e08e525cb15c6de4943d11295ee0224
#
_entry.id   5e08e525cb15c6de4943d11295ee0224
#
_cell.length_a   1.000
_cell.length_b   1.000
_cell.length_c   1.000
_cell.angle_alpha   90.00
_cell.angle_beta   90.00
_cell.angle_gamma   90.00
#
_symmetry.space_group_name_H-M   'P 1'
#
loop_
_entity.id
_entity.type
_entity.pdbx_description
1 polymer ?
#
loop_
_entity_poly.entity_id
_entity_poly.type
_entity_poly.pdbx_seq_one_letter_code
_entity_poly.pdbx_strand_id
1 'polypeptide(L)'
;MIPAVILFAGNGTAAAGGLFGPPQPVSKEAGGLHTGIGYGYLEDQYRNDTDHTIRKNQVYSEVGYGVDHWGVYGRIGVSDLKILDAFRSTQASTSSSKNDLKDDWKFFGTLGGQGFYPLNRTFGIGAFLQGSYYFQDFTDGTSGTNNGARFTTELKVKNLWDVNFGIGIQATVPNEIKLYVGPYLYCSRTRIAPSVNMPGLPFSSGEITIHNKTNIGGFSGIDVPLARGFHLVAEGQYSERFSVGTAVTYSY
;
A
#
# COMPACT_ATOMS: atom_id res chain seq x y z
N MET A 1 -33.12 9.80 -10.31
CA MET A 1 -32.18 9.09 -11.20
C MET A 1 -30.89 8.94 -10.43
N ILE A 2 -30.57 7.73 -10.00
CA ILE A 2 -29.33 7.42 -9.28
C ILE A 2 -28.28 7.07 -10.36
N PRO A 3 -27.14 7.76 -10.44
CA PRO A 3 -26.10 7.36 -11.37
C PRO A 3 -25.53 6.02 -10.93
N ALA A 4 -25.60 5.05 -11.82
CA ALA A 4 -24.99 3.73 -11.65
C ALA A 4 -23.48 3.88 -11.52
N VAL A 5 -22.93 3.43 -10.41
CA VAL A 5 -21.49 3.18 -10.26
C VAL A 5 -21.17 1.98 -11.14
N ILE A 6 -20.53 2.22 -12.27
CA ILE A 6 -20.05 1.16 -13.16
C ILE A 6 -18.82 0.53 -12.50
N LEU A 7 -19.00 -0.62 -11.89
CA LEU A 7 -17.92 -1.51 -11.50
C LEU A 7 -17.36 -2.14 -12.79
N PHE A 8 -16.22 -1.66 -13.23
CA PHE A 8 -15.44 -2.37 -14.25
C PHE A 8 -14.78 -3.59 -13.60
N ALA A 9 -15.42 -4.75 -13.78
CA ALA A 9 -14.76 -6.04 -13.57
C ALA A 9 -13.82 -6.30 -14.75
N GLY A 10 -12.62 -5.77 -14.71
CA GLY A 10 -11.52 -6.09 -15.63
C GLY A 10 -10.48 -6.90 -14.87
N ASN A 11 -9.99 -7.98 -15.46
CA ASN A 11 -8.82 -8.74 -14.99
C ASN A 11 -7.57 -7.87 -15.14
N GLY A 12 -7.42 -6.90 -14.29
CA GLY A 12 -6.30 -5.94 -14.24
C GLY A 12 -5.66 -5.94 -12.86
N THR A 13 -4.42 -5.71 -12.85
CA THR A 13 -3.51 -5.86 -11.72
C THR A 13 -3.07 -4.50 -11.19
N ALA A 14 -3.05 -4.27 -9.89
CA ALA A 14 -2.84 -2.96 -9.27
C ALA A 14 -1.72 -2.93 -8.23
N ALA A 15 -1.08 -1.81 -8.05
CA ALA A 15 -0.14 -1.54 -6.96
C ALA A 15 -0.52 -0.25 -6.23
N ALA A 16 -0.34 -0.21 -4.92
CA ALA A 16 -0.51 1.04 -4.18
C ALA A 16 0.28 1.06 -2.87
N GLY A 17 0.81 2.19 -2.52
CA GLY A 17 1.13 2.56 -1.15
C GLY A 17 -0.14 3.08 -0.47
N GLY A 18 -0.32 2.89 0.81
CA GLY A 18 -1.53 3.16 1.59
C GLY A 18 -2.42 4.35 1.19
N LEU A 19 -3.57 4.49 1.80
CA LEU A 19 -4.55 5.55 1.50
C LEU A 19 -3.92 6.94 1.48
N PHE A 20 -4.27 7.72 0.46
CA PHE A 20 -3.88 9.13 0.37
C PHE A 20 -4.84 10.03 1.14
N GLY A 21 -6.12 9.71 1.10
CA GLY A 21 -7.19 10.55 1.61
C GLY A 21 -7.57 11.70 0.66
N PRO A 22 -8.55 12.52 1.05
CA PRO A 22 -8.95 13.68 0.26
C PRO A 22 -7.81 14.69 0.17
N PRO A 23 -7.59 15.34 -0.99
CA PRO A 23 -6.58 16.38 -1.14
C PRO A 23 -6.71 17.56 -0.17
N GLN A 24 -7.94 17.91 0.19
CA GLN A 24 -8.19 18.92 1.21
C GLN A 24 -7.96 18.33 2.60
N PRO A 25 -7.02 18.89 3.40
CA PRO A 25 -6.80 18.45 4.75
C PRO A 25 -8.08 18.46 5.59
N VAL A 26 -8.20 17.50 6.48
CA VAL A 26 -9.26 17.51 7.49
C VAL A 26 -8.89 18.56 8.52
N SER A 27 -9.55 19.72 8.46
CA SER A 27 -9.38 20.80 9.44
C SER A 27 -10.70 21.44 9.75
N LYS A 28 -10.87 21.92 10.99
CA LYS A 28 -11.86 22.93 11.30
C LYS A 28 -11.25 24.31 11.01
N GLU A 29 -12.08 25.29 10.68
CA GLU A 29 -11.81 26.66 10.17
C GLU A 29 -10.54 27.39 10.64
N ALA A 30 -9.81 26.92 11.64
CA ALA A 30 -8.59 27.52 12.17
C ALA A 30 -7.34 26.62 12.12
N GLY A 31 -7.41 25.51 11.41
CA GLY A 31 -6.42 24.45 11.51
C GLY A 31 -6.66 23.54 12.71
N GLY A 32 -6.44 22.26 12.55
CA GLY A 32 -6.77 21.31 13.60
C GLY A 32 -5.98 20.03 13.58
N LEU A 33 -5.92 19.45 14.74
CA LEU A 33 -5.45 18.10 14.94
C LEU A 33 -6.55 17.15 14.49
N HIS A 34 -6.15 16.07 13.83
CA HIS A 34 -7.02 14.94 13.56
C HIS A 34 -6.34 13.63 13.95
N THR A 35 -7.16 12.64 14.25
CA THR A 35 -6.70 11.28 14.53
C THR A 35 -7.56 10.30 13.75
N GLY A 36 -7.05 9.11 13.50
CA GLY A 36 -7.81 8.11 12.76
C GLY A 36 -7.27 6.71 12.93
N ILE A 37 -8.07 5.76 12.48
CA ILE A 37 -7.70 4.37 12.30
C ILE A 37 -8.09 3.95 10.89
N GLY A 38 -7.24 3.14 10.26
CA GLY A 38 -7.50 2.69 8.89
C GLY A 38 -7.05 1.27 8.64
N TYR A 39 -7.62 0.73 7.58
CA TYR A 39 -7.26 -0.55 6.99
C TYR A 39 -6.99 -0.36 5.50
N GLY A 40 -5.96 -1.04 4.99
CA GLY A 40 -5.64 -1.09 3.58
C GLY A 40 -5.32 -2.51 3.13
N TYR A 41 -5.89 -2.92 2.01
CA TYR A 41 -5.45 -4.07 1.23
C TYR A 41 -4.68 -3.56 0.03
N LEU A 42 -3.45 -3.97 -0.08
CA LEU A 42 -2.51 -3.50 -1.09
C LEU A 42 -2.02 -4.70 -1.90
N GLU A 43 -2.12 -4.61 -3.21
CA GLU A 43 -1.57 -5.60 -4.11
C GLU A 43 -0.63 -4.92 -5.11
N ASP A 44 0.59 -5.47 -5.31
CA ASP A 44 1.63 -4.88 -6.15
C ASP A 44 2.35 -5.93 -7.00
N GLN A 45 2.94 -5.50 -8.10
CA GLN A 45 3.88 -6.31 -8.88
C GLN A 45 5.30 -5.78 -8.76
N TYR A 46 6.19 -6.66 -8.38
CA TYR A 46 7.62 -6.38 -8.33
C TYR A 46 8.33 -7.15 -9.43
N ARG A 47 9.32 -6.52 -10.01
CA ARG A 47 10.13 -7.09 -11.08
C ARG A 47 11.59 -7.18 -10.69
N ASN A 48 12.16 -8.34 -11.01
CA ASN A 48 13.57 -8.54 -11.27
C ASN A 48 13.64 -9.25 -12.64
N ASP A 49 14.13 -10.46 -12.75
CA ASP A 49 14.06 -11.27 -13.98
C ASP A 49 12.66 -11.85 -14.22
N THR A 50 11.88 -11.99 -13.16
CA THR A 50 10.48 -12.48 -13.17
C THR A 50 9.57 -11.53 -12.39
N ASP A 51 8.29 -11.51 -12.78
CA ASP A 51 7.27 -10.73 -12.09
C ASP A 51 6.75 -11.49 -10.86
N HIS A 52 6.73 -10.84 -9.71
CA HIS A 52 6.21 -11.37 -8.45
C HIS A 52 5.05 -10.51 -7.94
N THR A 53 3.95 -11.15 -7.61
CA THR A 53 2.81 -10.47 -6.99
C THR A 53 3.02 -10.41 -5.49
N ILE A 54 3.00 -9.22 -4.93
CA ILE A 54 3.07 -8.95 -3.50
C ILE A 54 1.72 -8.46 -3.01
N ARG A 55 1.26 -8.99 -1.86
CA ARG A 55 0.03 -8.58 -1.17
C ARG A 55 0.37 -8.18 0.26
N LYS A 56 -0.27 -7.12 0.71
CA LYS A 56 -0.14 -6.61 2.08
C LYS A 56 -1.52 -6.25 2.63
N ASN A 57 -1.80 -6.62 3.86
CA ASN A 57 -2.88 -6.03 4.65
C ASN A 57 -2.23 -5.10 5.67
N GLN A 58 -2.77 -3.91 5.83
CA GLN A 58 -2.27 -2.91 6.77
C GLN A 58 -3.39 -2.46 7.70
N VAL A 59 -3.07 -2.38 8.99
CA VAL A 59 -3.92 -1.73 9.99
C VAL A 59 -3.07 -0.67 10.66
N TYR A 60 -3.59 0.56 10.75
CA TYR A 60 -2.81 1.68 11.28
C TYR A 60 -3.65 2.66 12.09
N SER A 61 -2.97 3.38 12.96
CA SER A 61 -3.47 4.61 13.58
C SER A 61 -2.79 5.79 12.91
N GLU A 62 -3.51 6.90 12.78
CA GLU A 62 -3.05 8.14 12.16
C GLU A 62 -3.21 9.30 13.14
N VAL A 63 -2.24 10.19 13.10
CA VAL A 63 -2.30 11.51 13.73
C VAL A 63 -1.84 12.52 12.70
N GLY A 64 -2.57 13.59 12.53
CA GLY A 64 -2.21 14.66 11.61
C GLY A 64 -2.64 16.02 12.08
N TYR A 65 -2.06 17.02 11.44
CA TYR A 65 -2.38 18.42 11.63
C TYR A 65 -2.65 19.05 10.26
N GLY A 66 -3.78 19.72 10.14
CA GLY A 66 -4.19 20.38 8.91
C GLY A 66 -4.59 21.83 9.11
N VAL A 67 -4.33 22.65 8.12
CA VAL A 67 -4.86 24.00 7.94
C VAL A 67 -5.55 24.08 6.59
N ASP A 68 -6.14 25.22 6.25
CA ASP A 68 -6.96 25.37 5.04
C ASP A 68 -6.33 24.85 3.74
N HIS A 69 -5.01 25.00 3.61
CA HIS A 69 -4.29 24.78 2.36
C HIS A 69 -3.24 23.67 2.41
N TRP A 70 -2.87 23.20 3.59
CA TRP A 70 -1.90 22.12 3.73
C TRP A 70 -2.13 21.30 5.00
N GLY A 71 -1.60 20.11 5.01
CA GLY A 71 -1.61 19.23 6.18
C GLY A 71 -0.42 18.30 6.15
N VAL A 72 -0.08 17.80 7.34
CA VAL A 72 0.91 16.75 7.54
C VAL A 72 0.31 15.67 8.43
N TYR A 73 0.73 14.45 8.23
CA TYR A 73 0.28 13.32 9.05
C TYR A 73 1.36 12.27 9.23
N GLY A 74 1.24 11.53 10.30
CA GLY A 74 2.02 10.33 10.57
C GLY A 74 1.10 9.16 10.84
N ARG A 75 1.50 7.98 10.37
CA ARG A 75 0.84 6.70 10.65
C ARG A 75 1.83 5.75 11.30
N ILE A 76 1.33 4.96 12.21
CA ILE A 76 2.02 3.79 12.76
C ILE A 76 1.06 2.62 12.74
N GLY A 77 1.53 1.46 12.34
CA GLY A 77 0.67 0.31 12.20
C GLY A 77 1.41 -0.99 12.04
N VAL A 78 0.66 -1.99 11.67
CA VAL A 78 1.17 -3.34 11.38
C VAL A 78 0.72 -3.77 9.99
N SER A 79 1.58 -4.54 9.32
CA SER A 79 1.34 -5.08 7.98
C SER A 79 1.79 -6.52 7.92
N ASP A 80 1.00 -7.38 7.28
CA ASP A 80 1.47 -8.68 6.82
C ASP A 80 2.16 -8.54 5.45
N LEU A 81 2.78 -9.61 4.99
CA LEU A 81 3.34 -9.70 3.65
C LEU A 81 3.11 -11.10 3.07
N LYS A 82 2.58 -11.13 1.84
CA LYS A 82 2.47 -12.34 1.04
C LYS A 82 3.08 -12.11 -0.33
N ILE A 83 4.00 -13.00 -0.75
CA ILE A 83 4.56 -13.02 -2.11
C ILE A 83 4.12 -14.30 -2.79
N LEU A 84 3.36 -14.17 -3.87
CA LEU A 84 2.86 -15.31 -4.62
C LEU A 84 3.98 -15.98 -5.41
N ASP A 85 3.95 -17.30 -5.46
CA ASP A 85 4.91 -18.15 -6.19
C ASP A 85 6.39 -17.92 -5.82
N ALA A 86 6.67 -17.37 -4.62
CA ALA A 86 8.03 -17.05 -4.17
C ALA A 86 8.93 -18.27 -4.04
N PHE A 87 8.37 -19.45 -3.76
CA PHE A 87 9.08 -20.72 -3.62
C PHE A 87 8.85 -21.68 -4.80
N ARG A 88 8.18 -21.22 -5.86
CA ARG A 88 7.88 -22.06 -7.01
C ARG A 88 9.16 -22.34 -7.80
N SER A 89 9.51 -23.61 -7.95
CA SER A 89 10.60 -24.03 -8.82
C SER A 89 10.13 -24.23 -10.25
N THR A 90 10.91 -23.80 -11.22
CA THR A 90 10.71 -24.10 -12.64
C THR A 90 11.24 -25.48 -13.05
N GLN A 91 11.99 -26.15 -12.16
CA GLN A 91 12.57 -27.47 -12.43
C GLN A 91 11.57 -28.58 -12.06
N ALA A 92 11.26 -29.45 -13.00
CA ALA A 92 10.30 -30.54 -12.83
C ALA A 92 10.67 -31.57 -11.74
N SER A 93 11.94 -31.67 -11.37
CA SER A 93 12.46 -32.57 -10.33
C SER A 93 12.40 -31.98 -8.90
N THR A 94 11.95 -30.73 -8.76
CA THR A 94 11.89 -30.02 -7.47
C THR A 94 10.46 -29.89 -7.02
N SER A 95 10.15 -30.35 -5.82
CA SER A 95 8.88 -30.12 -5.14
C SER A 95 9.09 -29.34 -3.85
N SER A 96 8.27 -28.31 -3.61
CA SER A 96 8.26 -27.57 -2.36
C SER A 96 6.95 -27.81 -1.60
N SER A 97 6.97 -27.72 -0.29
CA SER A 97 5.78 -27.92 0.56
C SER A 97 4.78 -26.77 0.44
N LYS A 98 5.22 -25.59 0.00
CA LYS A 98 4.37 -24.43 -0.32
C LYS A 98 5.01 -23.60 -1.43
N ASN A 99 4.18 -22.82 -2.14
CA ASN A 99 4.63 -21.97 -3.24
C ASN A 99 4.81 -20.50 -2.82
N ASP A 100 3.97 -20.02 -1.90
CA ASP A 100 3.92 -18.61 -1.51
C ASP A 100 4.77 -18.35 -0.26
N LEU A 101 5.43 -17.21 -0.22
CA LEU A 101 5.94 -16.64 1.02
C LEU A 101 4.78 -15.95 1.74
N LYS A 102 4.64 -16.20 3.05
CA LYS A 102 3.69 -15.53 3.90
C LYS A 102 4.33 -15.31 5.27
N ASP A 103 4.41 -14.06 5.70
CA ASP A 103 4.87 -13.71 7.04
C ASP A 103 3.80 -12.86 7.76
N ASP A 104 3.83 -12.94 9.08
CA ASP A 104 2.88 -12.30 9.98
C ASP A 104 3.14 -10.80 10.13
N TRP A 105 2.31 -10.15 10.92
CA TRP A 105 2.26 -8.72 11.13
C TRP A 105 3.59 -8.13 11.62
N LYS A 106 4.13 -7.16 10.88
CA LYS A 106 5.33 -6.38 11.21
C LYS A 106 4.99 -4.91 11.31
N PHE A 107 5.69 -4.19 12.15
CA PHE A 107 5.49 -2.76 12.31
C PHE A 107 5.96 -1.96 11.11
N PHE A 108 5.17 -0.96 10.74
CA PHE A 108 5.55 0.05 9.76
C PHE A 108 5.17 1.45 10.24
N GLY A 109 5.79 2.45 9.63
CA GLY A 109 5.45 3.86 9.82
C GLY A 109 5.35 4.57 8.49
N THR A 110 4.46 5.55 8.40
CA THR A 110 4.29 6.44 7.24
C THR A 110 4.35 7.88 7.70
N LEU A 111 5.02 8.71 6.93
CA LEU A 111 4.94 10.16 7.02
C LEU A 111 4.38 10.71 5.72
N GLY A 112 3.47 11.66 5.81
CA GLY A 112 2.85 12.27 4.65
C GLY A 112 2.56 13.75 4.83
N GLY A 113 2.40 14.41 3.70
CA GLY A 113 1.97 15.79 3.61
C GLY A 113 1.11 16.00 2.39
N GLN A 114 0.19 16.93 2.49
CA GLN A 114 -0.73 17.29 1.42
C GLN A 114 -0.93 18.79 1.34
N GLY A 115 -1.16 19.26 0.12
CA GLY A 115 -1.49 20.65 -0.16
C GLY A 115 -2.74 20.75 -0.99
N PHE A 116 -3.55 21.77 -0.77
CA PHE A 116 -4.84 21.97 -1.43
C PHE A 116 -5.03 23.41 -1.85
N TYR A 117 -5.56 23.62 -3.05
CA TYR A 117 -5.94 24.92 -3.56
C TYR A 117 -7.41 24.89 -4.04
N PRO A 118 -8.33 25.63 -3.41
CA PRO A 118 -9.71 25.73 -3.84
C PRO A 118 -9.80 26.54 -5.14
N LEU A 119 -10.38 25.95 -6.18
CA LEU A 119 -10.65 26.64 -7.45
C LEU A 119 -11.97 27.43 -7.38
N ASN A 120 -12.94 26.86 -6.72
CA ASN A 120 -14.23 27.48 -6.41
C ASN A 120 -14.88 26.77 -5.21
N ARG A 121 -16.16 27.06 -4.92
CA ARG A 121 -16.86 26.46 -3.77
C ARG A 121 -17.08 24.94 -3.87
N THR A 122 -17.02 24.39 -5.08
CA THR A 122 -17.28 22.96 -5.34
C THR A 122 -16.01 22.20 -5.66
N PHE A 123 -15.08 22.81 -6.40
CA PHE A 123 -13.88 22.13 -6.92
C PHE A 123 -12.60 22.70 -6.34
N GLY A 124 -11.65 21.81 -6.10
CA GLY A 124 -10.29 22.15 -5.75
C GLY A 124 -9.30 21.17 -6.34
N ILE A 125 -8.06 21.55 -6.36
CA ILE A 125 -6.92 20.71 -6.76
C ILE A 125 -5.97 20.58 -5.59
N GLY A 126 -5.36 19.41 -5.44
CA GLY A 126 -4.35 19.21 -4.42
C GLY A 126 -3.29 18.22 -4.84
N ALA A 127 -2.24 18.19 -4.05
CA ALA A 127 -1.13 17.26 -4.22
C ALA A 127 -0.79 16.65 -2.86
N PHE A 128 -0.25 15.44 -2.87
CA PHE A 128 0.22 14.77 -1.67
C PHE A 128 1.55 14.07 -1.95
N LEU A 129 2.32 13.90 -0.87
CA LEU A 129 3.53 13.10 -0.82
C LEU A 129 3.50 12.28 0.45
N GLN A 130 3.74 10.98 0.36
CA GLN A 130 3.90 10.12 1.54
C GLN A 130 5.00 9.10 1.33
N GLY A 131 5.67 8.71 2.42
CA GLY A 131 6.66 7.66 2.44
C GLY A 131 6.42 6.72 3.59
N SER A 132 6.53 5.41 3.35
CA SER A 132 6.37 4.36 4.34
C SER A 132 7.64 3.54 4.47
N TYR A 133 7.94 3.09 5.67
CA TYR A 133 9.06 2.23 5.98
C TYR A 133 8.64 1.11 6.92
N TYR A 134 9.08 -0.13 6.62
CA TYR A 134 8.82 -1.31 7.43
C TYR A 134 10.03 -1.60 8.30
N PHE A 135 9.83 -1.54 9.62
CA PHE A 135 10.94 -1.57 10.60
C PHE A 135 11.54 -2.96 10.80
N GLN A 136 10.87 -4.01 10.36
CA GLN A 136 11.28 -5.39 10.54
C GLN A 136 11.29 -6.13 9.21
N ASP A 137 12.19 -7.09 9.08
CA ASP A 137 12.27 -7.99 7.93
C ASP A 137 11.10 -8.98 7.96
N PHE A 138 10.55 -9.31 6.78
CA PHE A 138 9.64 -10.43 6.62
C PHE A 138 10.44 -11.67 6.27
N THR A 139 10.14 -12.78 6.94
CA THR A 139 10.89 -14.03 6.80
C THR A 139 9.96 -15.21 6.72
N ASP A 140 10.16 -16.07 5.74
CA ASP A 140 9.41 -17.31 5.63
C ASP A 140 10.26 -18.40 4.96
N GLY A 141 9.95 -19.66 5.26
CA GLY A 141 10.70 -20.80 4.76
C GLY A 141 9.80 -21.92 4.24
N THR A 142 10.36 -22.70 3.34
CA THR A 142 9.74 -23.93 2.81
C THR A 142 10.74 -25.07 2.83
N SER A 143 10.25 -26.29 2.90
CA SER A 143 11.04 -27.51 2.71
C SER A 143 10.58 -28.23 1.44
N GLY A 144 11.47 -29.00 0.84
CA GLY A 144 11.15 -29.74 -0.36
C GLY A 144 12.17 -30.84 -0.67
N THR A 145 12.02 -31.40 -1.88
CA THR A 145 12.97 -32.38 -2.41
C THR A 145 13.41 -31.96 -3.81
N ASN A 146 14.67 -32.14 -4.11
CA ASN A 146 15.25 -32.00 -5.43
C ASN A 146 16.02 -33.28 -5.77
N ASN A 147 15.60 -34.01 -6.81
CA ASN A 147 16.14 -35.33 -7.15
C ASN A 147 16.22 -36.29 -5.94
N GLY A 148 15.21 -36.28 -5.05
CA GLY A 148 15.16 -37.10 -3.86
C GLY A 148 15.97 -36.56 -2.64
N ALA A 149 16.83 -35.57 -2.83
CA ALA A 149 17.53 -34.90 -1.75
C ALA A 149 16.64 -33.83 -1.07
N ARG A 150 16.56 -33.87 0.25
CA ARG A 150 15.80 -32.87 1.02
C ARG A 150 16.53 -31.53 1.05
N PHE A 151 15.77 -30.43 0.94
CA PHE A 151 16.28 -29.09 1.14
C PHE A 151 15.32 -28.26 1.99
N THR A 152 15.84 -27.18 2.57
CA THR A 152 15.07 -26.12 3.20
C THR A 152 15.48 -24.79 2.60
N THR A 153 14.52 -23.99 2.19
CA THR A 153 14.75 -22.64 1.67
C THR A 153 14.10 -21.63 2.60
N GLU A 154 14.84 -20.62 2.98
CA GLU A 154 14.35 -19.44 3.70
C GLU A 154 14.51 -18.21 2.80
N LEU A 155 13.47 -17.38 2.73
CA LEU A 155 13.50 -16.09 2.05
C LEU A 155 13.31 -14.98 3.08
N LYS A 156 14.19 -13.99 3.04
CA LYS A 156 14.13 -12.79 3.85
C LYS A 156 13.89 -11.57 2.99
N VAL A 157 12.81 -10.83 3.27
CA VAL A 157 12.47 -9.56 2.61
C VAL A 157 12.90 -8.43 3.54
N LYS A 158 13.93 -7.68 3.13
CA LYS A 158 14.60 -6.68 3.96
C LYS A 158 14.39 -5.27 3.43
N ASN A 159 14.40 -4.30 4.34
CA ASN A 159 14.41 -2.88 3.99
C ASN A 159 13.29 -2.51 3.01
N LEU A 160 12.08 -2.99 3.25
CA LEU A 160 10.91 -2.61 2.45
C LEU A 160 10.54 -1.16 2.75
N TRP A 161 10.45 -0.34 1.70
CA TRP A 161 9.97 1.03 1.78
C TRP A 161 9.20 1.40 0.52
N ASP A 162 8.33 2.39 0.62
CA ASP A 162 7.63 2.99 -0.51
C ASP A 162 7.50 4.50 -0.37
N VAL A 163 7.41 5.18 -1.52
CA VAL A 163 7.14 6.62 -1.63
C VAL A 163 6.08 6.82 -2.71
N ASN A 164 5.11 7.66 -2.41
CA ASN A 164 4.02 8.01 -3.29
C ASN A 164 3.92 9.52 -3.43
N PHE A 165 3.73 10.00 -4.65
CA PHE A 165 3.41 11.38 -4.96
C PHE A 165 2.20 11.40 -5.89
N GLY A 166 1.20 12.21 -5.59
CA GLY A 166 0.01 12.31 -6.43
C GLY A 166 -0.55 13.71 -6.51
N ILE A 167 -1.35 13.92 -7.55
CA ILE A 167 -2.12 15.13 -7.76
C ILE A 167 -3.57 14.71 -7.96
N GLY A 168 -4.51 15.39 -7.31
CA GLY A 168 -5.93 15.06 -7.39
C GLY A 168 -6.82 16.28 -7.56
N ILE A 169 -7.94 16.06 -8.21
CA ILE A 169 -9.06 16.98 -8.23
C ILE A 169 -10.08 16.47 -7.21
N GLN A 170 -10.62 17.40 -6.42
CA GLN A 170 -11.67 17.15 -5.45
C GLN A 170 -12.91 17.93 -5.82
N ALA A 171 -14.07 17.28 -5.69
CA ALA A 171 -15.38 17.91 -5.74
C ALA A 171 -16.04 17.77 -4.35
N THR A 172 -16.44 18.90 -3.78
CA THR A 172 -17.25 18.93 -2.55
C THR A 172 -18.73 19.08 -2.95
N VAL A 173 -19.50 18.06 -2.66
CA VAL A 173 -20.95 18.01 -2.97
C VAL A 173 -21.78 18.33 -1.73
N PRO A 174 -23.11 18.43 -1.81
CA PRO A 174 -23.96 18.71 -0.64
C PRO A 174 -23.65 17.78 0.53
N ASN A 175 -23.84 18.27 1.75
CA ASN A 175 -23.48 17.63 3.02
C ASN A 175 -21.97 17.45 3.22
N GLU A 176 -21.15 18.28 2.57
CA GLU A 176 -19.69 18.30 2.69
C GLU A 176 -19.00 16.98 2.28
N ILE A 177 -19.69 16.10 1.57
CA ILE A 177 -19.08 14.89 1.02
C ILE A 177 -18.05 15.29 -0.03
N LYS A 178 -16.84 14.76 0.08
CA LYS A 178 -15.74 15.01 -0.87
C LYS A 178 -15.54 13.79 -1.77
N LEU A 179 -15.60 14.01 -3.06
CA LEU A 179 -15.23 13.03 -4.09
C LEU A 179 -13.92 13.46 -4.68
N TYR A 180 -12.97 12.56 -4.82
CA TYR A 180 -11.66 12.92 -5.35
C TYR A 180 -11.10 11.83 -6.27
N VAL A 181 -10.28 12.28 -7.24
CA VAL A 181 -9.65 11.40 -8.23
C VAL A 181 -8.38 12.05 -8.74
N GLY A 182 -7.40 11.23 -9.09
CA GLY A 182 -6.17 11.74 -9.69
C GLY A 182 -5.16 10.66 -10.04
N PRO A 183 -4.11 11.03 -10.78
CA PRO A 183 -2.93 10.21 -10.99
C PRO A 183 -1.98 10.28 -9.80
N TYR A 184 -1.19 9.21 -9.63
CA TYR A 184 -0.07 9.20 -8.69
C TYR A 184 1.14 8.50 -9.28
N LEU A 185 2.30 8.85 -8.74
CA LEU A 185 3.58 8.18 -8.95
C LEU A 185 3.89 7.35 -7.70
N TYR A 186 4.39 6.15 -7.93
CA TYR A 186 4.71 5.19 -6.88
C TYR A 186 6.10 4.61 -7.10
N CYS A 187 6.89 4.57 -6.04
CA CYS A 187 8.19 3.93 -6.01
C CYS A 187 8.31 3.08 -4.76
N SER A 188 8.57 1.79 -4.92
CA SER A 188 8.81 0.88 -3.82
C SER A 188 10.02 0.01 -4.10
N ARG A 189 10.77 -0.31 -3.05
CA ARG A 189 11.99 -1.11 -3.15
C ARG A 189 12.14 -2.00 -1.94
N THR A 190 12.67 -3.20 -2.19
CA THR A 190 13.04 -4.13 -1.13
C THR A 190 14.23 -5.00 -1.58
N ARG A 191 14.85 -5.69 -0.63
CA ARG A 191 15.90 -6.69 -0.89
C ARG A 191 15.39 -8.06 -0.47
N ILE A 192 15.61 -9.04 -1.32
CA ILE A 192 15.34 -10.45 -1.01
C ILE A 192 16.66 -11.16 -0.80
N ALA A 193 16.81 -11.82 0.33
CA ALA A 193 17.97 -12.64 0.68
C ALA A 193 17.51 -14.12 0.78
N PRO A 194 17.71 -14.92 -0.28
CA PRO A 194 17.44 -16.35 -0.24
C PRO A 194 18.57 -17.11 0.43
N SER A 195 18.21 -18.09 1.26
CA SER A 195 19.11 -19.05 1.90
C SER A 195 18.59 -20.46 1.66
N VAL A 196 19.40 -21.32 1.08
CA VAL A 196 19.06 -22.72 0.82
C VAL A 196 20.02 -23.61 1.62
N ASN A 197 19.44 -24.48 2.41
CA ASN A 197 20.19 -25.47 3.18
C ASN A 197 19.91 -26.87 2.63
N MET A 198 20.95 -27.53 2.10
CA MET A 198 20.95 -28.93 1.70
C MET A 198 21.98 -29.68 2.52
N PRO A 199 21.72 -30.94 2.94
CA PRO A 199 22.71 -31.75 3.63
C PRO A 199 24.01 -31.83 2.84
N GLY A 200 25.11 -31.32 3.44
CA GLY A 200 26.44 -31.32 2.84
C GLY A 200 26.78 -30.10 1.97
N LEU A 201 25.83 -29.23 1.61
CA LEU A 201 26.07 -28.04 0.77
C LEU A 201 25.15 -26.88 1.20
N PRO A 202 25.47 -26.15 2.30
CA PRO A 202 24.76 -24.92 2.59
C PRO A 202 25.08 -23.89 1.50
N PHE A 203 24.04 -23.40 0.82
CA PHE A 203 24.17 -22.39 -0.22
C PHE A 203 23.39 -21.13 0.19
N SER A 204 24.07 -20.00 0.27
CA SER A 204 23.46 -18.68 0.39
C SER A 204 23.71 -17.94 -0.92
N SER A 205 22.67 -17.61 -1.63
CA SER A 205 22.79 -16.72 -2.79
C SER A 205 22.88 -15.27 -2.32
N GLY A 206 23.51 -14.41 -3.12
CA GLY A 206 23.58 -12.99 -2.83
C GLY A 206 22.22 -12.31 -2.70
N GLU A 207 22.16 -11.18 -2.01
CA GLU A 207 20.93 -10.36 -1.91
C GLU A 207 20.53 -9.82 -3.28
N ILE A 208 19.24 -9.92 -3.60
CA ILE A 208 18.65 -9.43 -4.83
C ILE A 208 17.77 -8.23 -4.49
N THR A 209 18.00 -7.10 -5.16
CA THR A 209 17.12 -5.94 -5.02
C THR A 209 16.00 -6.03 -6.03
N ILE A 210 14.77 -5.91 -5.55
CA ILE A 210 13.57 -5.83 -6.39
C ILE A 210 12.85 -4.49 -6.18
N HIS A 211 12.15 -4.05 -7.19
CA HIS A 211 11.39 -2.81 -7.19
C HIS A 211 10.03 -3.02 -7.87
N ASN A 212 9.11 -2.11 -7.65
CA ASN A 212 7.81 -2.14 -8.32
C ASN A 212 7.96 -2.03 -9.85
N LYS A 213 7.10 -2.72 -10.56
CA LYS A 213 7.12 -2.81 -12.03
C LYS A 213 6.64 -1.53 -12.69
N THR A 214 5.56 -0.96 -12.18
CA THR A 214 4.91 0.24 -12.71
C THR A 214 4.94 1.35 -11.69
N ASN A 215 5.33 2.54 -12.15
CA ASN A 215 5.52 3.72 -11.29
C ASN A 215 4.35 4.72 -11.37
N ILE A 216 3.34 4.46 -12.20
CA ILE A 216 2.21 5.37 -12.42
C ILE A 216 0.91 4.62 -12.15
N GLY A 217 0.02 5.28 -11.43
CA GLY A 217 -1.32 4.77 -11.15
C GLY A 217 -2.36 5.89 -11.10
N GLY A 218 -3.59 5.49 -10.86
CA GLY A 218 -4.71 6.37 -10.57
C GLY A 218 -5.37 6.02 -9.24
N PHE A 219 -5.92 6.98 -8.58
CA PHE A 219 -6.70 6.79 -7.36
C PHE A 219 -8.05 7.50 -7.46
N SER A 220 -9.01 7.00 -6.73
CA SER A 220 -10.30 7.65 -6.52
C SER A 220 -10.83 7.33 -5.15
N GLY A 221 -11.52 8.26 -4.52
CA GLY A 221 -12.04 8.05 -3.19
C GLY A 221 -13.21 8.97 -2.85
N ILE A 222 -13.74 8.70 -1.69
CA ILE A 222 -14.83 9.43 -1.07
C ILE A 222 -14.50 9.68 0.40
N ASP A 223 -14.77 10.89 0.87
CA ASP A 223 -14.79 11.27 2.27
C ASP A 223 -16.21 11.68 2.63
N VAL A 224 -16.79 10.98 3.57
CA VAL A 224 -18.15 11.21 4.05
C VAL A 224 -18.08 11.73 5.48
N PRO A 225 -18.43 13.00 5.74
CA PRO A 225 -18.53 13.50 7.09
C PRO A 225 -19.69 12.80 7.80
N LEU A 226 -19.41 12.32 8.99
CA LEU A 226 -20.37 11.73 9.91
C LEU A 226 -20.73 12.75 11.00
N ALA A 227 -21.49 12.33 11.98
CA ALA A 227 -21.81 13.20 13.10
C ALA A 227 -20.59 13.51 13.99
N ARG A 228 -20.55 14.69 14.57
CA ARG A 228 -19.61 15.09 15.64
C ARG A 228 -18.12 15.11 15.23
N GLY A 229 -17.79 15.45 13.99
CA GLY A 229 -16.40 15.57 13.53
C GLY A 229 -15.75 14.25 13.10
N PHE A 230 -16.51 13.17 13.06
CA PHE A 230 -16.04 11.92 12.43
C PHE A 230 -16.20 11.99 10.90
N HIS A 231 -15.25 11.38 10.21
CA HIS A 231 -15.24 11.19 8.77
C HIS A 231 -14.99 9.72 8.44
N LEU A 232 -15.66 9.22 7.41
CA LEU A 232 -15.40 7.92 6.81
C LEU A 232 -14.76 8.12 5.44
N VAL A 233 -13.55 7.66 5.27
CA VAL A 233 -12.82 7.71 4.01
C VAL A 233 -12.80 6.32 3.40
N ALA A 234 -13.10 6.20 2.11
CA ALA A 234 -12.89 5.00 1.33
C ALA A 234 -12.18 5.37 0.02
N GLU A 235 -11.18 4.59 -0.35
CA GLU A 235 -10.32 4.87 -1.50
C GLU A 235 -9.98 3.59 -2.23
N GLY A 236 -10.00 3.65 -3.57
CA GLY A 236 -9.46 2.65 -4.46
C GLY A 236 -8.29 3.23 -5.26
N GLN A 237 -7.26 2.43 -5.43
CA GLN A 237 -6.08 2.78 -6.21
C GLN A 237 -5.83 1.69 -7.25
N TYR A 238 -5.36 2.11 -8.42
CA TYR A 238 -5.08 1.23 -9.54
C TYR A 238 -3.80 1.66 -10.26
N SER A 239 -2.88 0.74 -10.44
CA SER A 239 -1.70 0.94 -11.29
C SER A 239 -1.52 -0.26 -12.21
N GLU A 240 -1.11 -1.40 -11.75
CA GLU A 240 -1.22 -2.69 -12.46
C GLU A 240 -2.11 -3.66 -11.69
N ARG A 241 -2.31 -3.37 -10.41
CA ARG A 241 -3.15 -4.13 -9.49
C ARG A 241 -4.05 -3.20 -8.70
N PHE A 242 -5.08 -3.76 -8.11
CA PHE A 242 -6.08 -3.01 -7.37
C PHE A 242 -5.77 -3.02 -5.88
N SER A 243 -5.83 -1.84 -5.28
CA SER A 243 -5.75 -1.68 -3.84
C SER A 243 -6.94 -0.90 -3.33
N VAL A 244 -7.38 -1.23 -2.15
CA VAL A 244 -8.48 -0.56 -1.49
C VAL A 244 -8.14 -0.28 -0.05
N GLY A 245 -8.70 0.78 0.47
CA GLY A 245 -8.61 1.04 1.88
C GLY A 245 -9.75 1.89 2.39
N THR A 246 -9.89 1.88 3.70
CA THR A 246 -10.87 2.67 4.42
C THR A 246 -10.27 3.18 5.72
N ALA A 247 -10.72 4.35 6.14
CA ALA A 247 -10.32 4.94 7.42
C ALA A 247 -11.50 5.65 8.07
N VAL A 248 -11.52 5.63 9.38
CA VAL A 248 -12.37 6.52 10.19
C VAL A 248 -11.45 7.53 10.85
N THR A 249 -11.69 8.81 10.60
CA THR A 249 -10.92 9.90 11.19
C THR A 249 -11.81 10.78 12.06
N TYR A 250 -11.22 11.43 13.02
CA TYR A 250 -11.88 12.40 13.90
C TYR A 250 -11.10 13.71 13.90
N SER A 251 -11.76 14.82 13.63
CA SER A 251 -11.20 16.18 13.70
C SER A 251 -11.66 16.88 14.98
N TYR A 252 -10.70 17.46 15.69
CA TYR A 252 -10.90 18.18 16.94
C TYR A 252 -11.36 19.61 16.68
#